data_171799af3620cebdcf79c901cc3dcaf9
#
_entry.id   171799af3620cebdcf79c901cc3dcaf9
#
_cell.length_a   1.000
_cell.length_b   1.000
_cell.length_c   1.000
_cell.angle_alpha   90.00
_cell.angle_beta   90.00
_cell.angle_gamma   90.00
#
_symmetry.space_group_name_H-M   'P 1'
#
loop_
_entity.id
_entity.type
_entity.pdbx_description
1 polymer ?
#
loop_
_entity_poly.entity_id
_entity_poly.type
_entity_poly.pdbx_seq_one_letter_code
_entity_poly.pdbx_strand_id
1 'polypeptide(L)'
;TLSDDINDIRTRTANIVAEKIIPNEREIYSKSENSASVRKEIREQVKKEKLWAPHLPEEYGGMGIGFMAHAYMNEILAWSPLSNRLFGVIAPNSGNQKVLLKYGSEDQKKKWLEPLIAGEMESAFSMTEPDNAGSDPRSIQTTAKKEGDEWVINGHKVMTSNGIKADFAIVMCRTEEEGEDGEVNSRMTQII
;
A
#
# COMPACT_ATOMS: atom_id res chain seq x y z
N THR A 1 24.68 -19.04 -4.42
CA THR A 1 24.14 -19.28 -3.05
C THR A 1 23.71 -17.95 -2.47
N LEU A 2 22.52 -17.91 -1.86
CA LEU A 2 22.06 -16.74 -1.13
C LEU A 2 22.88 -16.57 0.16
N SER A 3 22.96 -15.33 0.67
CA SER A 3 23.58 -15.08 1.97
C SER A 3 22.80 -15.75 3.11
N ASP A 4 23.46 -15.98 4.23
CA ASP A 4 22.84 -16.62 5.40
C ASP A 4 21.67 -15.79 5.93
N ASP A 5 21.77 -14.46 5.91
CA ASP A 5 20.70 -13.55 6.33
C ASP A 5 19.43 -13.71 5.46
N ILE A 6 19.61 -13.80 4.14
CA ILE A 6 18.47 -14.01 3.22
C ILE A 6 17.86 -15.39 3.45
N ASN A 7 18.68 -16.41 3.67
CA ASN A 7 18.20 -17.76 3.96
C ASN A 7 17.42 -17.82 5.28
N ASP A 8 17.89 -17.11 6.32
CA ASP A 8 17.20 -17.00 7.60
C ASP A 8 15.81 -16.33 7.43
N ILE A 9 15.74 -15.18 6.76
CA ILE A 9 14.48 -14.50 6.46
C ILE A 9 13.53 -15.44 5.70
N ARG A 10 14.01 -16.14 4.69
CA ARG A 10 13.22 -17.09 3.91
C ARG A 10 12.67 -18.23 4.77
N THR A 11 13.51 -18.79 5.62
CA THR A 11 13.13 -19.91 6.50
C THR A 11 12.06 -19.48 7.49
N ARG A 12 12.24 -18.36 8.18
CA ARG A 12 11.24 -17.85 9.13
C ARG A 12 9.92 -17.47 8.42
N THR A 13 10.00 -16.86 7.23
CA THR A 13 8.83 -16.56 6.41
C THR A 13 8.09 -17.85 6.02
N ALA A 14 8.82 -18.86 5.56
CA ALA A 14 8.25 -20.16 5.16
C ALA A 14 7.53 -20.86 6.33
N ASN A 15 8.10 -20.82 7.51
CA ASN A 15 7.48 -21.42 8.70
C ASN A 15 6.13 -20.77 9.02
N ILE A 16 6.06 -19.41 9.00
CA ILE A 16 4.77 -18.73 9.25
C ILE A 16 3.76 -19.05 8.14
N VAL A 17 4.18 -18.99 6.88
CA VAL A 17 3.26 -19.26 5.76
C VAL A 17 2.74 -20.68 5.80
N ALA A 18 3.62 -21.67 5.96
CA ALA A 18 3.25 -23.09 5.95
C ALA A 18 2.48 -23.52 7.19
N GLU A 19 2.85 -23.03 8.38
CA GLU A 19 2.28 -23.52 9.63
C GLU A 19 1.09 -22.68 10.15
N LYS A 20 1.00 -21.39 9.77
CA LYS A 20 -0.01 -20.47 10.29
C LYS A 20 -0.98 -19.96 9.23
N ILE A 21 -0.52 -19.68 8.00
CA ILE A 21 -1.38 -19.09 6.98
C ILE A 21 -2.11 -20.16 6.19
N ILE A 22 -1.40 -21.09 5.56
CA ILE A 22 -2.00 -22.12 4.70
C ILE A 22 -3.05 -22.96 5.44
N PRO A 23 -2.81 -23.46 6.65
CA PRO A 23 -3.83 -24.24 7.38
C PRO A 23 -5.07 -23.44 7.76
N ASN A 24 -4.94 -22.11 7.87
CA ASN A 24 -6.01 -21.21 8.28
C ASN A 24 -6.64 -20.43 7.12
N GLU A 25 -6.28 -20.68 5.86
CA GLU A 25 -6.78 -19.91 4.71
C GLU A 25 -8.31 -19.83 4.69
N ARG A 26 -8.99 -20.96 4.90
CA ARG A 26 -10.45 -21.00 4.89
C ARG A 26 -11.05 -20.09 5.96
N GLU A 27 -10.49 -20.08 7.15
CA GLU A 27 -10.94 -19.22 8.26
C GLU A 27 -10.62 -17.74 7.97
N ILE A 28 -9.42 -17.46 7.47
CA ILE A 28 -8.99 -16.09 7.13
C ILE A 28 -9.89 -15.48 6.04
N TYR A 29 -10.35 -16.28 5.06
CA TYR A 29 -11.28 -15.85 4.02
C TYR A 29 -12.72 -15.75 4.51
N SER A 30 -13.09 -16.46 5.57
CA SER A 30 -14.42 -16.40 6.11
C SER A 30 -14.74 -14.97 6.60
N LYS A 31 -16.01 -14.63 6.67
CA LYS A 31 -16.47 -13.37 7.30
C LYS A 31 -16.88 -13.61 8.76
N SER A 32 -16.40 -14.69 9.36
CA SER A 32 -16.69 -15.02 10.75
C SER A 32 -16.01 -14.01 11.70
N GLU A 33 -16.52 -13.89 12.91
CA GLU A 33 -15.90 -13.12 13.98
C GLU A 33 -14.48 -13.62 14.29
N ASN A 34 -14.27 -14.92 14.22
CA ASN A 34 -12.98 -15.56 14.46
C ASN A 34 -11.92 -15.18 13.40
N SER A 35 -12.33 -14.90 12.15
CA SER A 35 -11.45 -14.49 11.07
C SER A 35 -10.60 -13.25 11.40
N ALA A 36 -11.18 -12.27 12.09
CA ALA A 36 -10.45 -11.08 12.50
C ALA A 36 -9.40 -11.39 13.57
N SER A 37 -9.73 -12.27 14.53
CA SER A 37 -8.81 -12.73 15.57
C SER A 37 -7.61 -13.47 14.98
N VAL A 38 -7.86 -14.43 14.09
CA VAL A 38 -6.81 -15.22 13.42
C VAL A 38 -5.86 -14.33 12.62
N ARG A 39 -6.42 -13.37 11.85
CA ARG A 39 -5.57 -12.39 11.13
C ARG A 39 -4.71 -11.54 12.06
N LYS A 40 -5.27 -11.11 13.18
CA LYS A 40 -4.54 -10.33 14.18
C LYS A 40 -3.41 -11.14 14.79
N GLU A 41 -3.68 -12.37 15.22
CA GLU A 41 -2.67 -13.25 15.81
C GLU A 41 -1.49 -13.49 14.85
N ILE A 42 -1.78 -13.79 13.57
CA ILE A 42 -0.73 -14.01 12.57
C ILE A 42 0.08 -12.73 12.34
N ARG A 43 -0.56 -11.55 12.24
CA ARG A 43 0.16 -10.27 12.10
C ARG A 43 1.07 -9.98 13.30
N GLU A 44 0.61 -10.23 14.50
CA GLU A 44 1.43 -10.07 15.71
C GLU A 44 2.64 -11.02 15.69
N GLN A 45 2.45 -12.27 15.24
CA GLN A 45 3.57 -13.19 15.06
C GLN A 45 4.57 -12.67 14.02
N VAL A 46 4.09 -12.21 12.85
CA VAL A 46 4.95 -11.63 11.80
C VAL A 46 5.74 -10.43 12.32
N LYS A 47 5.11 -9.54 13.10
CA LYS A 47 5.79 -8.39 13.72
C LYS A 47 6.81 -8.82 14.77
N LYS A 48 6.47 -9.79 15.62
CA LYS A 48 7.37 -10.37 16.62
C LYS A 48 8.61 -10.97 15.99
N GLU A 49 8.46 -11.64 14.86
CA GLU A 49 9.55 -12.21 14.07
C GLU A 49 10.31 -11.16 13.23
N LYS A 50 9.94 -9.87 13.33
CA LYS A 50 10.55 -8.79 12.55
C LYS A 50 10.49 -9.02 11.03
N LEU A 51 9.37 -9.55 10.54
CA LEU A 51 9.13 -9.84 9.12
C LEU A 51 8.04 -8.93 8.51
N TRP A 52 7.64 -7.88 9.26
CA TRP A 52 6.61 -6.93 8.85
C TRP A 52 7.14 -5.87 7.88
N ALA A 53 6.32 -5.54 6.87
CA ALA A 53 6.56 -4.47 5.91
C ALA A 53 7.98 -4.47 5.30
N PRO A 54 8.40 -5.56 4.62
CA PRO A 54 9.76 -5.75 4.12
C PRO A 54 10.23 -4.67 3.16
N HIS A 55 9.31 -3.95 2.54
CA HIS A 55 9.56 -2.89 1.56
C HIS A 55 9.85 -1.52 2.17
N LEU A 56 9.72 -1.37 3.49
CA LEU A 56 9.91 -0.10 4.20
C LEU A 56 11.21 -0.09 5.02
N PRO A 57 11.76 1.11 5.27
CA PRO A 57 12.91 1.28 6.16
C PRO A 57 12.60 0.88 7.61
N GLU A 58 13.63 0.51 8.36
CA GLU A 58 13.51 0.12 9.78
C GLU A 58 12.96 1.24 10.66
N GLU A 59 13.32 2.48 10.39
CA GLU A 59 12.87 3.67 11.12
C GLU A 59 11.34 3.88 11.07
N TYR A 60 10.67 3.28 10.06
CA TYR A 60 9.21 3.25 9.92
C TYR A 60 8.61 1.89 10.28
N GLY A 61 9.35 1.04 10.99
CA GLY A 61 8.87 -0.27 11.43
C GLY A 61 8.90 -1.36 10.35
N GLY A 62 9.55 -1.10 9.22
CA GLY A 62 9.80 -2.10 8.17
C GLY A 62 11.07 -2.90 8.43
N MET A 63 11.45 -3.71 7.45
CA MET A 63 12.64 -4.58 7.58
C MET A 63 13.93 -3.95 7.04
N GLY A 64 13.86 -2.94 6.18
CA GLY A 64 15.05 -2.31 5.59
C GLY A 64 15.93 -3.21 4.71
N ILE A 65 15.42 -4.36 4.25
CA ILE A 65 16.22 -5.45 3.64
C ILE A 65 16.58 -5.22 2.16
N GLY A 66 16.09 -4.15 1.56
CA GLY A 66 16.32 -3.87 0.16
C GLY A 66 15.53 -4.77 -0.81
N PHE A 67 15.65 -4.44 -2.11
CA PHE A 67 14.82 -5.05 -3.13
C PHE A 67 15.05 -6.56 -3.32
N MET A 68 16.32 -6.99 -3.37
CA MET A 68 16.65 -8.39 -3.67
C MET A 68 16.21 -9.34 -2.56
N ALA A 69 16.49 -9.01 -1.29
CA ALA A 69 16.06 -9.84 -0.18
C ALA A 69 14.53 -9.90 -0.08
N HIS A 70 13.84 -8.77 -0.33
CA HIS A 70 12.38 -8.74 -0.43
C HIS A 70 11.85 -9.59 -1.59
N ALA A 71 12.50 -9.58 -2.76
CA ALA A 71 12.11 -10.42 -3.88
C ALA A 71 12.18 -11.92 -3.54
N TYR A 72 13.24 -12.35 -2.88
CA TYR A 72 13.35 -13.74 -2.40
C TYR A 72 12.34 -14.09 -1.30
N MET A 73 11.96 -13.15 -0.47
CA MET A 73 10.88 -13.33 0.50
C MET A 73 9.52 -13.48 -0.20
N ASN A 74 9.28 -12.70 -1.26
CA ASN A 74 8.04 -12.76 -2.03
C ASN A 74 7.79 -14.12 -2.73
N GLU A 75 8.82 -14.85 -3.08
CA GLU A 75 8.69 -16.23 -3.56
C GLU A 75 7.90 -17.11 -2.58
N ILE A 76 8.17 -16.94 -1.29
CA ILE A 76 7.52 -17.69 -0.22
C ILE A 76 6.15 -17.11 0.11
N LEU A 77 6.03 -15.78 0.13
CA LEU A 77 4.74 -15.12 0.33
C LEU A 77 3.72 -15.52 -0.74
N ALA A 78 4.17 -15.86 -1.95
CA ALA A 78 3.31 -16.32 -3.04
C ALA A 78 2.74 -17.75 -2.84
N TRP A 79 3.16 -18.50 -1.82
CA TRP A 79 2.58 -19.82 -1.50
C TRP A 79 1.12 -19.71 -1.02
N SER A 80 0.72 -18.54 -0.51
CA SER A 80 -0.66 -18.24 -0.17
C SER A 80 -1.05 -16.84 -0.63
N PRO A 81 -2.22 -16.65 -1.27
CA PRO A 81 -2.70 -15.33 -1.70
C PRO A 81 -2.97 -14.37 -0.53
N LEU A 82 -2.99 -14.88 0.70
CA LEU A 82 -3.24 -14.09 1.90
C LEU A 82 -1.96 -13.56 2.54
N SER A 83 -0.80 -14.14 2.23
CA SER A 83 0.47 -13.85 2.91
C SER A 83 0.86 -12.38 2.78
N ASN A 84 0.79 -11.79 1.59
CA ASN A 84 1.19 -10.40 1.38
C ASN A 84 0.46 -9.43 2.30
N ARG A 85 -0.85 -9.60 2.49
CA ARG A 85 -1.65 -8.77 3.41
C ARG A 85 -1.26 -8.98 4.86
N LEU A 86 -0.95 -10.21 5.24
CA LEU A 86 -0.57 -10.58 6.60
C LEU A 86 0.86 -10.17 6.95
N PHE A 87 1.70 -9.91 5.96
CA PHE A 87 3.05 -9.37 6.12
C PHE A 87 3.15 -7.85 5.85
N GLY A 88 2.02 -7.17 5.67
CA GLY A 88 1.98 -5.72 5.49
C GLY A 88 2.49 -5.22 4.13
N VAL A 89 2.49 -6.09 3.10
CA VAL A 89 3.01 -5.78 1.77
C VAL A 89 1.97 -6.03 0.68
N ILE A 90 0.82 -5.38 0.77
CA ILE A 90 -0.28 -5.52 -0.20
C ILE A 90 -0.58 -4.20 -0.91
N ALA A 91 -0.78 -4.26 -2.22
CA ALA A 91 -1.30 -3.11 -2.97
C ALA A 91 -2.79 -2.88 -2.62
N PRO A 92 -3.26 -1.61 -2.56
CA PRO A 92 -2.51 -0.37 -2.83
C PRO A 92 -1.70 0.16 -1.63
N ASN A 93 -1.89 -0.39 -0.41
CA ASN A 93 -1.27 0.11 0.81
C ASN A 93 0.25 0.28 0.67
N SER A 94 0.96 -0.74 0.19
CA SER A 94 2.43 -0.68 0.07
C SER A 94 2.92 0.38 -0.93
N GLY A 95 2.15 0.64 -1.98
CA GLY A 95 2.43 1.73 -2.93
C GLY A 95 2.20 3.10 -2.29
N ASN A 96 1.05 3.28 -1.64
CA ASN A 96 0.67 4.52 -0.97
C ASN A 96 1.61 4.85 0.20
N GLN A 97 2.08 3.84 0.94
CA GLN A 97 3.12 4.00 1.97
C GLN A 97 4.40 4.61 1.37
N LYS A 98 4.86 4.11 0.22
CA LYS A 98 6.06 4.67 -0.45
C LYS A 98 5.86 6.08 -0.95
N VAL A 99 4.68 6.41 -1.45
CA VAL A 99 4.33 7.78 -1.87
C VAL A 99 4.37 8.73 -0.68
N LEU A 100 3.67 8.39 0.40
CA LEU A 100 3.64 9.17 1.63
C LEU A 100 5.03 9.31 2.26
N LEU A 101 5.80 8.23 2.31
CA LEU A 101 7.15 8.23 2.84
C LEU A 101 8.05 9.23 2.12
N LYS A 102 7.97 9.25 0.79
CA LYS A 102 8.86 10.05 -0.05
C LYS A 102 8.42 11.51 -0.21
N TYR A 103 7.11 11.76 -0.25
CA TYR A 103 6.56 13.05 -0.66
C TYR A 103 5.61 13.67 0.37
N GLY A 104 5.17 12.92 1.36
CA GLY A 104 4.27 13.41 2.41
C GLY A 104 4.96 14.41 3.33
N SER A 105 4.22 15.44 3.76
CA SER A 105 4.62 16.30 4.88
C SER A 105 4.63 15.51 6.19
N GLU A 106 5.28 16.02 7.23
CA GLU A 106 5.31 15.35 8.53
C GLU A 106 3.91 15.16 9.12
N ASP A 107 2.99 16.12 8.90
CA ASP A 107 1.60 16.00 9.34
C ASP A 107 0.86 14.91 8.55
N GLN A 108 1.11 14.81 7.23
CA GLN A 108 0.55 13.76 6.40
C GLN A 108 1.10 12.38 6.79
N LYS A 109 2.38 12.28 7.12
CA LYS A 109 2.99 11.03 7.59
C LYS A 109 2.35 10.59 8.91
N LYS A 110 2.23 11.47 9.88
CA LYS A 110 1.57 11.15 11.16
C LYS A 110 0.10 10.75 10.98
N LYS A 111 -0.62 11.46 10.12
CA LYS A 111 -2.06 11.26 9.95
C LYS A 111 -2.39 9.98 9.18
N TRP A 112 -1.62 9.65 8.14
CA TRP A 112 -1.95 8.58 7.20
C TRP A 112 -0.88 7.49 7.09
N LEU A 113 0.42 7.83 7.07
CA LEU A 113 1.47 6.85 6.86
C LEU A 113 1.66 5.93 8.08
N GLU A 114 1.82 6.51 9.27
CA GLU A 114 2.07 5.74 10.49
C GLU A 114 0.95 4.73 10.78
N PRO A 115 -0.35 5.11 10.80
CA PRO A 115 -1.42 4.14 11.03
C PRO A 115 -1.60 3.16 9.86
N LEU A 116 -1.27 3.57 8.62
CA LEU A 116 -1.28 2.66 7.47
C LEU A 116 -0.18 1.58 7.59
N ILE A 117 1.01 1.95 8.07
CA ILE A 117 2.10 0.99 8.34
C ILE A 117 1.75 0.09 9.51
N ALA A 118 1.16 0.63 10.57
CA ALA A 118 0.71 -0.16 11.71
C ALA A 118 -0.36 -1.20 11.35
N GLY A 119 -1.03 -1.01 10.20
CA GLY A 119 -2.14 -1.84 9.75
C GLY A 119 -3.46 -1.51 10.44
N GLU A 120 -3.57 -0.30 10.97
CA GLU A 120 -4.75 0.29 11.63
C GLU A 120 -5.65 0.99 10.62
N MET A 121 -5.07 1.45 9.50
CA MET A 121 -5.78 2.03 8.36
C MET A 121 -5.58 1.20 7.10
N GLU A 122 -6.52 1.35 6.19
CA GLU A 122 -6.47 0.83 4.83
C GLU A 122 -6.56 2.00 3.84
N SER A 123 -5.86 1.90 2.73
CA SER A 123 -5.88 2.93 1.70
C SER A 123 -6.39 2.43 0.37
N ALA A 124 -6.81 3.35 -0.48
CA ALA A 124 -7.15 3.12 -1.88
C ALA A 124 -6.25 3.95 -2.79
N PHE A 125 -6.13 3.52 -4.05
CA PHE A 125 -5.50 4.30 -5.10
C PHE A 125 -6.46 4.44 -6.27
N SER A 126 -6.89 5.68 -6.53
CA SER A 126 -7.95 5.98 -7.49
C SER A 126 -7.36 6.63 -8.74
N MET A 127 -7.18 5.84 -9.79
CA MET A 127 -6.52 6.26 -11.02
C MET A 127 -7.39 6.07 -12.25
N THR A 128 -7.93 4.86 -12.45
CA THR A 128 -8.63 4.45 -13.67
C THR A 128 -9.93 5.23 -13.87
N GLU A 129 -10.20 5.60 -15.13
CA GLU A 129 -11.43 6.27 -15.57
C GLU A 129 -12.14 5.42 -16.62
N PRO A 130 -13.48 5.49 -16.72
CA PRO A 130 -14.25 4.61 -17.60
C PRO A 130 -13.98 4.84 -19.08
N ASP A 131 -13.71 6.09 -19.47
CA ASP A 131 -13.63 6.51 -20.87
C ASP A 131 -12.20 6.60 -21.40
N ASN A 132 -11.20 6.22 -20.59
CA ASN A 132 -9.79 6.33 -20.92
C ASN A 132 -9.09 4.98 -20.86
N ALA A 133 -7.99 4.85 -21.62
CA ALA A 133 -7.10 3.70 -21.50
C ALA A 133 -6.45 3.68 -20.12
N GLY A 134 -6.79 2.69 -19.26
CA GLY A 134 -6.29 2.60 -17.89
C GLY A 134 -4.77 2.43 -17.77
N SER A 135 -4.10 2.03 -18.86
CA SER A 135 -2.64 1.89 -18.96
C SER A 135 -1.91 3.18 -19.37
N ASP A 136 -2.63 4.23 -19.79
CA ASP A 136 -2.05 5.53 -20.12
C ASP A 136 -2.44 6.60 -19.08
N PRO A 137 -1.60 6.85 -18.07
CA PRO A 137 -1.89 7.85 -17.04
C PRO A 137 -2.03 9.28 -17.60
N ARG A 138 -1.49 9.55 -18.79
CA ARG A 138 -1.60 10.87 -19.42
C ARG A 138 -3.01 11.15 -19.94
N SER A 139 -3.84 10.12 -20.10
CA SER A 139 -5.22 10.24 -20.59
C SER A 139 -6.21 10.61 -19.49
N ILE A 140 -5.79 10.70 -18.22
CA ILE A 140 -6.66 11.05 -17.08
C ILE A 140 -7.33 12.40 -17.31
N GLN A 141 -8.65 12.47 -17.10
CA GLN A 141 -9.47 13.64 -17.27
C GLN A 141 -9.96 14.26 -15.95
N THR A 142 -9.94 13.49 -14.84
CA THR A 142 -10.27 14.02 -13.52
C THR A 142 -9.42 15.23 -13.20
N THR A 143 -10.05 16.34 -12.89
CA THR A 143 -9.39 17.61 -12.56
C THR A 143 -9.45 17.88 -11.06
N ALA A 144 -8.49 18.66 -10.57
CA ALA A 144 -8.53 19.23 -9.23
C ALA A 144 -8.14 20.70 -9.29
N LYS A 145 -8.95 21.55 -8.64
CA LYS A 145 -8.71 22.98 -8.50
C LYS A 145 -8.60 23.33 -7.03
N LYS A 146 -7.64 24.18 -6.70
CA LYS A 146 -7.50 24.71 -5.35
C LYS A 146 -8.48 25.86 -5.15
N GLU A 147 -9.32 25.76 -4.14
CA GLU A 147 -10.28 26.77 -3.72
C GLU A 147 -10.05 27.09 -2.23
N GLY A 148 -9.34 28.16 -1.95
CA GLY A 148 -8.87 28.48 -0.60
C GLY A 148 -7.88 27.42 -0.10
N ASP A 149 -8.20 26.76 1.00
CA ASP A 149 -7.38 25.72 1.62
C ASP A 149 -7.79 24.29 1.19
N GLU A 150 -8.79 24.15 0.31
CA GLU A 150 -9.31 22.87 -0.13
C GLU A 150 -9.02 22.59 -1.62
N TRP A 151 -9.06 21.31 -1.98
CA TRP A 151 -9.02 20.86 -3.36
C TRP A 151 -10.41 20.38 -3.79
N VAL A 152 -10.96 21.00 -4.82
CA VAL A 152 -12.20 20.58 -5.45
C VAL A 152 -11.89 19.63 -6.60
N ILE A 153 -12.25 18.36 -6.44
CA ILE A 153 -11.99 17.30 -7.42
C ILE A 153 -13.25 17.03 -8.25
N ASN A 154 -13.10 17.06 -9.57
CA ASN A 154 -14.16 16.75 -10.53
C ASN A 154 -13.70 15.65 -11.48
N GLY A 155 -14.45 14.55 -11.55
CA GLY A 155 -14.18 13.43 -12.44
C GLY A 155 -14.90 12.16 -12.06
N HIS A 156 -14.64 11.10 -12.82
CA HIS A 156 -15.22 9.79 -12.58
C HIS A 156 -14.14 8.72 -12.56
N LYS A 157 -13.90 8.12 -11.40
CA LYS A 157 -12.96 7.01 -11.20
C LYS A 157 -13.70 5.69 -11.06
N VAL A 158 -13.15 4.64 -11.65
CA VAL A 158 -13.70 3.28 -11.60
C VAL A 158 -12.65 2.27 -11.14
N MET A 159 -13.11 1.11 -10.68
CA MET A 159 -12.26 -0.03 -10.30
C MET A 159 -11.17 0.33 -9.27
N THR A 160 -11.47 1.25 -8.37
CA THR A 160 -10.56 1.65 -7.31
C THR A 160 -10.31 0.49 -6.35
N SER A 161 -9.11 -0.09 -6.41
CA SER A 161 -8.73 -1.20 -5.52
C SER A 161 -8.84 -0.79 -4.06
N ASN A 162 -9.49 -1.65 -3.27
CA ASN A 162 -9.75 -1.44 -1.83
C ASN A 162 -10.70 -0.27 -1.49
N GLY A 163 -11.34 0.38 -2.47
CA GLY A 163 -12.17 1.56 -2.26
C GLY A 163 -13.34 1.40 -1.28
N ILE A 164 -13.85 0.17 -1.09
CA ILE A 164 -14.95 -0.11 -0.16
C ILE A 164 -14.48 -0.12 1.32
N LYS A 165 -13.18 -0.42 1.55
CA LYS A 165 -12.62 -0.62 2.88
C LYS A 165 -11.62 0.46 3.30
N ALA A 166 -11.24 1.31 2.37
CA ALA A 166 -10.22 2.32 2.59
C ALA A 166 -10.70 3.43 3.51
N ASP A 167 -9.85 3.83 4.44
CA ASP A 167 -10.05 5.00 5.31
C ASP A 167 -9.70 6.30 4.57
N PHE A 168 -8.82 6.21 3.57
CA PHE A 168 -8.48 7.31 2.66
C PHE A 168 -8.09 6.81 1.27
N ALA A 169 -8.11 7.70 0.29
CA ALA A 169 -7.69 7.40 -1.07
C ALA A 169 -6.66 8.41 -1.57
N ILE A 170 -5.67 7.92 -2.32
CA ILE A 170 -4.84 8.78 -3.17
C ILE A 170 -5.49 8.83 -4.55
N VAL A 171 -5.88 10.03 -4.97
CA VAL A 171 -6.60 10.27 -6.23
C VAL A 171 -5.68 10.94 -7.23
N MET A 172 -5.53 10.33 -8.41
CA MET A 172 -4.79 10.91 -9.53
C MET A 172 -5.67 11.92 -10.26
N CYS A 173 -5.20 13.18 -10.31
CA CYS A 173 -5.91 14.30 -10.91
C CYS A 173 -5.01 15.09 -11.85
N ARG A 174 -5.62 15.86 -12.75
CA ARG A 174 -4.95 16.98 -13.43
C ARG A 174 -5.11 18.24 -12.60
N THR A 175 -4.02 18.92 -12.37
CA THR A 175 -3.99 20.27 -11.82
C THR A 175 -3.40 21.23 -12.85
N GLU A 176 -3.80 22.48 -12.79
CA GLU A 176 -3.25 23.55 -13.60
C GLU A 176 -2.41 24.45 -12.71
N GLU A 177 -1.20 24.76 -13.16
CA GLU A 177 -0.32 25.75 -12.54
C GLU A 177 0.03 26.82 -13.55
N GLU A 178 -0.12 28.08 -13.17
CA GLU A 178 0.36 29.21 -13.97
C GLU A 178 1.88 29.33 -13.76
N GLY A 179 2.63 29.22 -14.86
CA GLY A 179 4.08 29.40 -14.88
C GLY A 179 4.47 30.88 -14.71
N GLU A 180 5.75 31.13 -14.44
CA GLU A 180 6.29 32.51 -14.33
C GLU A 180 6.14 33.33 -15.61
N ASP A 181 5.97 32.68 -16.75
CA ASP A 181 5.71 33.23 -18.06
C ASP A 181 4.23 33.50 -18.37
N GLY A 182 3.33 33.17 -17.43
CA GLY A 182 1.87 33.27 -17.60
C GLY A 182 1.26 32.11 -18.40
N GLU A 183 2.04 31.11 -18.80
CA GLU A 183 1.49 29.91 -19.44
C GLU A 183 0.88 28.97 -18.40
N VAL A 184 -0.30 28.41 -18.74
CA VAL A 184 -0.98 27.43 -17.88
C VAL A 184 -0.49 26.02 -18.20
N ASN A 185 0.23 25.43 -17.27
CA ASN A 185 0.77 24.09 -17.38
C ASN A 185 -0.12 23.07 -16.67
N SER A 186 -0.52 22.03 -17.42
CA SER A 186 -1.27 20.90 -16.83
C SER A 186 -0.31 19.86 -16.26
N ARG A 187 -0.50 19.48 -14.99
CA ARG A 187 0.31 18.47 -14.29
C ARG A 187 -0.54 17.32 -13.76
N MET A 188 0.09 16.18 -13.62
CA MET A 188 -0.49 15.04 -12.91
C MET A 188 -0.15 15.16 -11.42
N THR A 189 -1.18 15.22 -10.60
CA THR A 189 -1.06 15.44 -9.15
C THR A 189 -1.77 14.33 -8.39
N GLN A 190 -1.20 13.95 -7.26
CA GLN A 190 -1.79 13.00 -6.32
C GLN A 190 -2.35 13.78 -5.13
N ILE A 191 -3.65 13.62 -4.89
CA ILE A 191 -4.36 14.28 -3.79
C ILE A 191 -4.89 13.21 -2.84
N ILE A 192 -4.83 13.50 -1.54
CA ILE A 192 -5.32 12.63 -0.46
C ILE A 192 -6.60 13.24 0.11
#